data_4820f0208f73ae459f4543045e33b9b2
#
_entry.id   4820f0208f73ae459f4543045e33b9b2
#
_cell.length_a   1.000
_cell.length_b   1.000
_cell.length_c   1.000
_cell.angle_alpha   90.00
_cell.angle_beta   90.00
_cell.angle_gamma   90.00
#
_symmetry.space_group_name_H-M   'P 1'
#
loop_
_entity.id
_entity.type
_entity.pdbx_description
1 polymer ?
#
loop_
_entity_poly.entity_id
_entity_poly.type
_entity_poly.pdbx_seq_one_letter_code
_entity_poly.pdbx_strand_id
1 'polypeptide(L)'
;MITEQHKDAVYFSNLFARHYPEIYEELSDILSHHHVAHGTLMHTKDYWCRDYMPIQWGYKTYIQFRYEPDYLADKPQYKTNIEPVLKAIERKMNTTQSPLVIDGGNVVVCEVNSEEPYMKDWKLIIVMTEKVFQENSQIAREEVLAMLKENFYGAEIVFLPWDKSDVCGHT
;
A
#
# COMPACT_ATOMS: atom_id res chain seq x y z
N MET A 1 -4.14 4.88 15.73
CA MET A 1 -4.19 4.09 14.49
C MET A 1 -4.23 5.05 13.34
N ILE A 2 -3.75 4.66 12.15
CA ILE A 2 -3.75 5.55 10.97
C ILE A 2 -4.49 4.82 9.86
N THR A 3 -5.60 5.39 9.43
CA THR A 3 -6.37 4.98 8.25
C THR A 3 -6.02 5.87 7.07
N GLU A 4 -6.60 5.61 5.90
CA GLU A 4 -6.43 6.48 4.72
C GLU A 4 -6.80 7.94 5.00
N GLN A 5 -7.72 8.18 5.93
CA GLN A 5 -8.18 9.52 6.33
C GLN A 5 -7.16 10.30 7.19
N HIS A 6 -6.16 9.63 7.73
CA HIS A 6 -5.16 10.22 8.64
C HIS A 6 -3.77 10.35 8.00
N LYS A 7 -3.68 10.29 6.68
CA LYS A 7 -2.42 10.48 5.96
C LYS A 7 -2.06 11.96 5.95
N ASP A 8 -0.82 12.25 6.29
CA ASP A 8 -0.29 13.61 6.41
C ASP A 8 0.67 14.01 5.29
N ALA A 9 0.94 13.10 4.35
CA ALA A 9 1.83 13.34 3.24
C ALA A 9 1.41 12.57 1.97
N VAL A 10 1.65 13.18 0.82
CA VAL A 10 1.40 12.61 -0.50
C VAL A 10 2.72 12.52 -1.27
N TYR A 11 3.01 11.35 -1.83
CA TYR A 11 4.18 11.16 -2.67
C TYR A 11 3.78 10.73 -4.07
N PHE A 12 4.45 11.31 -5.06
CA PHE A 12 4.29 10.97 -6.47
C PHE A 12 5.54 10.26 -6.99
N SER A 13 5.39 9.42 -8.00
CA SER A 13 6.54 8.95 -8.76
C SER A 13 7.28 10.14 -9.41
N ASN A 14 8.61 10.13 -9.40
CA ASN A 14 9.37 11.14 -10.14
C ASN A 14 9.14 11.05 -11.66
N LEU A 15 8.68 9.92 -12.18
CA LEU A 15 8.25 9.78 -13.57
C LEU A 15 7.01 10.63 -13.85
N PHE A 16 6.05 10.68 -12.90
CA PHE A 16 4.85 11.49 -13.04
C PHE A 16 5.21 12.98 -13.15
N ALA A 17 6.03 13.48 -12.23
CA ALA A 17 6.46 14.87 -12.25
C ALA A 17 7.25 15.24 -13.52
N ARG A 18 7.99 14.29 -14.11
CA ARG A 18 8.76 14.52 -15.35
C ARG A 18 7.91 14.46 -16.61
N HIS A 19 6.93 13.56 -16.66
CA HIS A 19 6.13 13.34 -17.87
C HIS A 19 4.90 14.25 -17.93
N TYR A 20 4.41 14.69 -16.76
CA TYR A 20 3.23 15.53 -16.62
C TYR A 20 3.51 16.72 -15.69
N PRO A 21 4.52 17.59 -16.01
CA PRO A 21 4.97 18.65 -15.11
C PRO A 21 3.87 19.65 -14.76
N GLU A 22 3.05 20.04 -15.71
CA GLU A 22 1.95 21.01 -15.49
C GLU A 22 0.92 20.45 -14.47
N ILE A 23 0.54 19.17 -14.61
CA ILE A 23 -0.39 18.52 -13.69
C ILE A 23 0.24 18.35 -12.31
N TYR A 24 1.53 18.02 -12.27
CA TYR A 24 2.27 17.88 -11.01
C TYR A 24 2.35 19.22 -10.26
N GLU A 25 2.61 20.32 -10.96
CA GLU A 25 2.65 21.66 -10.38
C GLU A 25 1.29 22.06 -9.81
N GLU A 26 0.21 21.88 -10.58
CA GLU A 26 -1.15 22.16 -10.12
C GLU A 26 -1.52 21.36 -8.86
N LEU A 27 -1.23 20.06 -8.83
CA LEU A 27 -1.46 19.22 -7.65
C LEU A 27 -0.60 19.65 -6.45
N SER A 28 0.65 20.03 -6.69
CA SER A 28 1.57 20.50 -5.65
C SER A 28 1.09 21.82 -5.04
N ASP A 29 0.57 22.73 -5.84
CA ASP A 29 -0.01 24.00 -5.39
C ASP A 29 -1.26 23.76 -4.52
N ILE A 30 -2.14 22.84 -4.94
CA ILE A 30 -3.33 22.46 -4.16
C ILE A 30 -2.90 21.87 -2.82
N LEU A 31 -1.96 20.93 -2.81
CA LEU A 31 -1.47 20.30 -1.58
C LEU A 31 -0.79 21.31 -0.64
N SER A 32 0.01 22.23 -1.20
CA SER A 32 0.63 23.32 -0.46
C SER A 32 -0.39 24.25 0.16
N HIS A 33 -1.43 24.64 -0.59
CA HIS A 33 -2.52 25.46 -0.11
C HIS A 33 -3.24 24.85 1.09
N HIS A 34 -3.40 23.52 1.09
CA HIS A 34 -4.00 22.75 2.18
C HIS A 34 -3.01 22.28 3.24
N HIS A 35 -1.77 22.75 3.21
CA HIS A 35 -0.70 22.38 4.16
C HIS A 35 -0.42 20.88 4.22
N VAL A 36 -0.62 20.15 3.12
CA VAL A 36 -0.30 18.74 3.02
C VAL A 36 1.15 18.58 2.54
N ALA A 37 1.98 17.90 3.33
CA ALA A 37 3.34 17.58 2.92
C ALA A 37 3.33 16.69 1.67
N HIS A 38 4.16 17.00 0.69
CA HIS A 38 4.23 16.23 -0.55
C HIS A 38 5.63 16.24 -1.15
N GLY A 39 5.86 15.31 -2.07
CA GLY A 39 7.15 15.22 -2.75
C GLY A 39 7.18 14.13 -3.80
N THR A 40 8.36 13.88 -4.37
CA THR A 40 8.55 12.84 -5.37
C THR A 40 9.41 11.69 -4.86
N LEU A 41 9.07 10.49 -5.27
CA LEU A 41 9.84 9.28 -5.03
C LEU A 41 10.84 9.08 -6.17
N MET A 42 12.11 9.07 -5.83
CA MET A 42 13.20 8.81 -6.79
C MET A 42 13.33 7.30 -7.06
N HIS A 43 13.96 6.94 -8.20
CA HIS A 43 14.23 5.55 -8.60
C HIS A 43 12.99 4.70 -8.90
N THR A 44 11.82 5.32 -9.09
CA THR A 44 10.61 4.63 -9.50
C THR A 44 10.67 4.22 -10.97
N LYS A 45 10.01 3.13 -11.32
CA LYS A 45 9.87 2.62 -12.70
C LYS A 45 8.43 2.68 -13.21
N ASP A 46 7.50 3.05 -12.34
CA ASP A 46 6.08 3.20 -12.63
C ASP A 46 5.47 4.38 -11.87
N TYR A 47 4.27 4.80 -12.27
CA TYR A 47 3.51 5.88 -11.62
C TYR A 47 2.77 5.42 -10.36
N TRP A 48 2.43 4.15 -10.27
CA TRP A 48 1.55 3.55 -9.28
C TRP A 48 2.25 3.29 -7.96
N CYS A 49 2.62 4.39 -7.27
CA CYS A 49 3.40 4.32 -6.04
C CYS A 49 2.72 3.49 -4.94
N ARG A 50 1.39 3.48 -4.92
CA ARG A 50 0.62 2.69 -3.96
C ARG A 50 0.98 1.21 -4.02
N ASP A 51 1.26 0.68 -5.21
CA ASP A 51 1.39 -0.74 -5.45
C ASP A 51 2.70 -1.32 -4.90
N TYR A 52 3.77 -0.54 -4.93
CA TYR A 52 5.10 -0.98 -4.50
C TYR A 52 5.59 -0.37 -3.19
N MET A 53 4.94 0.69 -2.69
CA MET A 53 5.36 1.34 -1.44
C MET A 53 4.90 0.57 -0.20
N PRO A 54 5.62 0.72 0.94
CA PRO A 54 5.20 0.10 2.20
C PRO A 54 3.80 0.56 2.61
N ILE A 55 3.00 -0.39 3.08
CA ILE A 55 1.66 -0.12 3.59
C ILE A 55 1.76 0.38 5.03
N GLN A 56 1.26 1.57 5.27
CA GLN A 56 1.13 2.09 6.62
C GLN A 56 -0.18 1.60 7.24
N TRP A 57 -0.09 0.81 8.29
CA TRP A 57 -1.24 0.26 9.00
C TRP A 57 -1.35 0.73 10.46
N GLY A 58 -0.33 1.45 10.95
CA GLY A 58 -0.32 2.03 12.28
C GLY A 58 0.53 3.30 12.35
N TYR A 59 0.59 3.95 13.50
CA TYR A 59 1.40 5.15 13.67
C TYR A 59 2.89 4.83 13.46
N LYS A 60 3.48 5.36 12.39
CA LYS A 60 4.86 5.10 11.96
C LYS A 60 5.22 3.60 11.80
N THR A 61 4.21 2.75 11.59
CA THR A 61 4.38 1.32 11.40
C THR A 61 3.99 0.96 9.98
N TYR A 62 4.92 0.33 9.29
CA TYR A 62 4.80 0.02 7.87
C TYR A 62 5.14 -1.44 7.62
N ILE A 63 4.48 -2.05 6.64
CA ILE A 63 4.81 -3.38 6.13
C ILE A 63 5.21 -3.24 4.66
N GLN A 64 6.36 -3.78 4.32
CA GLN A 64 6.82 -3.91 2.95
C GLN A 64 6.57 -5.33 2.48
N PHE A 65 5.65 -5.49 1.57
CA PHE A 65 5.43 -6.73 0.83
C PHE A 65 6.36 -6.83 -0.37
N ARG A 66 6.55 -8.05 -0.89
CA ARG A 66 7.26 -8.23 -2.15
C ARG A 66 6.39 -7.69 -3.29
N TYR A 67 6.94 -6.79 -4.08
CA TYR A 67 6.28 -6.28 -5.28
C TYR A 67 6.70 -7.10 -6.50
N GLU A 68 6.00 -8.18 -6.73
CA GLU A 68 6.20 -9.08 -7.87
C GLU A 68 4.85 -9.52 -8.46
N PRO A 69 3.98 -8.57 -8.87
CA PRO A 69 2.66 -8.92 -9.38
C PRO A 69 2.77 -9.74 -10.67
N ASP A 70 1.87 -10.72 -10.83
CA ASP A 70 1.85 -11.64 -11.95
C ASP A 70 1.63 -10.93 -13.31
N TYR A 71 0.84 -9.86 -13.33
CA TYR A 71 0.58 -9.05 -14.53
C TYR A 71 1.81 -8.25 -15.04
N LEU A 72 2.86 -8.16 -14.26
CA LEU A 72 4.16 -7.60 -14.66
C LEU A 72 5.24 -8.65 -14.92
N ALA A 73 4.89 -9.93 -14.98
CA ALA A 73 5.88 -11.01 -15.20
C ALA A 73 6.72 -10.77 -16.48
N ASP A 74 6.07 -10.38 -17.57
CA ASP A 74 6.71 -10.09 -18.86
C ASP A 74 7.12 -8.62 -19.03
N LYS A 75 6.98 -7.79 -17.99
CA LYS A 75 7.24 -6.36 -18.02
C LYS A 75 8.15 -5.88 -16.87
N PRO A 76 9.34 -6.47 -16.70
CA PRO A 76 10.24 -6.17 -15.58
C PRO A 76 10.71 -4.71 -15.55
N GLN A 77 10.63 -4.00 -16.69
CA GLN A 77 10.97 -2.58 -16.78
C GLN A 77 10.05 -1.68 -15.91
N TYR A 78 8.84 -2.14 -15.57
CA TYR A 78 7.90 -1.41 -14.72
C TYR A 78 7.97 -1.85 -13.24
N LYS A 79 8.66 -2.94 -12.93
CA LYS A 79 8.85 -3.37 -11.54
C LYS A 79 9.81 -2.42 -10.81
N THR A 80 9.27 -1.61 -9.92
CA THR A 80 10.07 -0.74 -9.05
C THR A 80 10.76 -1.56 -7.98
N ASN A 81 12.09 -1.46 -7.88
CA ASN A 81 12.81 -1.93 -6.71
C ASN A 81 12.63 -0.91 -5.58
N ILE A 82 12.05 -1.32 -4.47
CA ILE A 82 11.72 -0.43 -3.37
C ILE A 82 12.94 0.04 -2.56
N GLU A 83 14.00 -0.75 -2.50
CA GLU A 83 15.15 -0.45 -1.65
C GLU A 83 15.82 0.91 -1.96
N PRO A 84 16.17 1.24 -3.23
CA PRO A 84 16.70 2.56 -3.56
C PRO A 84 15.67 3.68 -3.37
N VAL A 85 14.38 3.40 -3.53
CA VAL A 85 13.30 4.38 -3.28
C VAL A 85 13.27 4.76 -1.80
N LEU A 86 13.24 3.78 -0.91
CA LEU A 86 13.22 4.01 0.54
C LEU A 86 14.49 4.68 1.05
N LYS A 87 15.65 4.38 0.46
CA LYS A 87 16.92 5.06 0.80
C LYS A 87 16.94 6.53 0.41
N ALA A 88 16.20 6.90 -0.64
CA ALA A 88 16.13 8.27 -1.12
C ALA A 88 15.11 9.13 -0.38
N ILE A 89 14.21 8.53 0.39
CA ILE A 89 13.24 9.27 1.20
C ILE A 89 13.93 9.77 2.48
N GLU A 90 13.85 11.07 2.74
CA GLU A 90 14.39 11.67 3.97
C GLU A 90 13.70 11.18 5.24
N ARG A 91 12.42 10.84 5.14
CA ARG A 91 11.61 10.34 6.25
C ARG A 91 11.91 8.86 6.50
N LYS A 92 12.55 8.55 7.61
CA LYS A 92 12.76 7.14 8.00
C LYS A 92 11.43 6.45 8.23
N MET A 93 11.20 5.39 7.46
CA MET A 93 10.09 4.47 7.68
C MET A 93 10.58 3.24 8.43
N ASN A 94 9.93 2.90 9.54
CA ASN A 94 10.19 1.64 10.25
C ASN A 94 9.36 0.55 9.59
N THR A 95 9.95 -0.18 8.64
CA THR A 95 9.27 -1.19 7.84
C THR A 95 9.59 -2.60 8.30
N THR A 96 8.55 -3.39 8.53
CA THR A 96 8.66 -4.85 8.65
C THR A 96 8.59 -5.45 7.25
N GLN A 97 9.46 -6.39 6.94
CA GLN A 97 9.45 -7.09 5.65
C GLN A 97 8.55 -8.30 5.72
N SER A 98 7.70 -8.49 4.71
CA SER A 98 6.88 -9.68 4.53
C SER A 98 7.30 -10.43 3.27
N PRO A 99 7.39 -11.77 3.29
CA PRO A 99 7.71 -12.56 2.10
C PRO A 99 6.53 -12.70 1.13
N LEU A 100 5.32 -12.32 1.54
CA LEU A 100 4.14 -12.39 0.68
C LEU A 100 4.24 -11.42 -0.48
N VAL A 101 3.81 -11.87 -1.65
CA VAL A 101 3.59 -11.03 -2.82
C VAL A 101 2.23 -10.37 -2.66
N ILE A 102 2.23 -9.07 -2.52
CA ILE A 102 1.01 -8.26 -2.41
C ILE A 102 1.23 -6.93 -3.12
N ASP A 103 0.33 -6.61 -4.01
CA ASP A 103 0.18 -5.28 -4.57
C ASP A 103 -0.51 -4.37 -3.55
N GLY A 104 0.07 -3.21 -3.28
CA GLY A 104 -0.47 -2.30 -2.27
C GLY A 104 -1.86 -1.75 -2.61
N GLY A 105 -2.23 -1.73 -3.89
CA GLY A 105 -3.58 -1.42 -4.35
C GLY A 105 -4.63 -2.44 -3.89
N ASN A 106 -4.20 -3.65 -3.59
CA ASN A 106 -5.07 -4.70 -3.03
C ASN A 106 -5.21 -4.64 -1.50
N VAL A 107 -4.83 -3.57 -0.84
CA VAL A 107 -4.93 -3.46 0.63
C VAL A 107 -5.58 -2.14 1.02
N VAL A 108 -6.76 -2.20 1.62
CA VAL A 108 -7.42 -1.03 2.22
C VAL A 108 -7.45 -1.19 3.73
N VAL A 109 -7.01 -0.17 4.44
CA VAL A 109 -7.00 -0.11 5.89
C VAL A 109 -8.17 0.75 6.37
N CYS A 110 -9.11 0.12 7.06
CA CYS A 110 -10.29 0.77 7.60
C CYS A 110 -10.29 0.75 9.12
N GLU A 111 -10.86 1.79 9.73
CA GLU A 111 -11.09 1.88 11.15
C GLU A 111 -12.59 1.97 11.42
N VAL A 112 -13.10 1.08 12.26
CA VAL A 112 -14.51 1.05 12.62
C VAL A 112 -14.65 1.40 14.09
N ASN A 113 -15.47 2.42 14.37
CA ASN A 113 -15.92 2.71 15.72
C ASN A 113 -17.01 1.71 16.12
N SER A 114 -16.90 1.11 17.28
CA SER A 114 -18.06 0.45 17.87
C SER A 114 -19.08 1.53 18.24
N GLU A 115 -20.32 1.41 17.78
CA GLU A 115 -21.42 2.32 18.11
C GLU A 115 -21.84 2.22 19.59
N GLU A 116 -21.24 1.34 20.37
CA GLU A 116 -21.50 1.17 21.80
C GLU A 116 -20.88 2.36 22.57
N PRO A 117 -21.71 3.20 23.22
CA PRO A 117 -21.26 4.44 23.86
C PRO A 117 -20.28 4.25 25.03
N TYR A 118 -20.07 3.02 25.47
CA TYR A 118 -19.22 2.67 26.61
C TYR A 118 -17.98 1.87 26.26
N MET A 119 -17.85 1.37 24.99
CA MET A 119 -16.66 0.68 24.51
C MET A 119 -16.01 1.50 23.39
N LYS A 120 -14.92 2.18 23.70
CA LYS A 120 -14.03 2.77 22.67
C LYS A 120 -13.12 1.70 22.08
N ASP A 121 -13.69 0.59 21.63
CA ASP A 121 -12.93 -0.44 20.95
C ASP A 121 -12.88 -0.12 19.45
N TRP A 122 -11.83 0.59 19.08
CA TRP A 122 -11.49 0.80 17.68
C TRP A 122 -11.06 -0.54 17.08
N LYS A 123 -11.80 -1.02 16.11
CA LYS A 123 -11.46 -2.22 15.37
C LYS A 123 -10.79 -1.84 14.07
N LEU A 124 -9.60 -2.36 13.84
CA LEU A 124 -8.90 -2.24 12.58
C LEU A 124 -9.38 -3.36 11.65
N ILE A 125 -9.78 -2.99 10.44
CA ILE A 125 -10.19 -3.93 9.39
C ILE A 125 -9.26 -3.73 8.20
N ILE A 126 -8.70 -4.83 7.71
CA ILE A 126 -7.95 -4.88 6.46
C ILE A 126 -8.84 -5.53 5.43
N VAL A 127 -9.13 -4.82 4.35
CA VAL A 127 -9.90 -5.37 3.23
C VAL A 127 -8.95 -5.63 2.08
N MET A 128 -9.05 -6.81 1.47
CA MET A 128 -8.28 -7.20 0.30
C MET A 128 -9.06 -8.21 -0.55
N THR A 129 -8.70 -8.36 -1.81
CA THR A 129 -9.28 -9.38 -2.68
C THR A 129 -8.58 -10.73 -2.50
N GLU A 130 -9.26 -11.81 -2.88
CA GLU A 130 -8.71 -13.16 -2.85
C GLU A 130 -7.55 -13.38 -3.85
N LYS A 131 -7.21 -12.40 -4.69
CA LYS A 131 -6.03 -12.45 -5.56
C LYS A 131 -4.74 -12.72 -4.80
N VAL A 132 -4.65 -12.28 -3.54
CA VAL A 132 -3.50 -12.54 -2.67
C VAL A 132 -3.15 -14.04 -2.58
N PHE A 133 -4.14 -14.93 -2.61
CA PHE A 133 -3.90 -16.37 -2.57
C PHE A 133 -3.38 -16.91 -3.90
N GLN A 134 -3.77 -16.32 -5.02
CA GLN A 134 -3.25 -16.71 -6.33
C GLN A 134 -1.80 -16.26 -6.50
N GLU A 135 -1.46 -15.03 -6.13
CA GLU A 135 -0.09 -14.52 -6.22
C GLU A 135 0.89 -15.26 -5.31
N ASN A 136 0.37 -15.91 -4.26
CA ASN A 136 1.13 -16.73 -3.32
C ASN A 136 0.78 -18.23 -3.42
N SER A 137 0.43 -18.72 -4.61
CA SER A 137 -0.06 -20.09 -4.83
C SER A 137 0.95 -21.18 -4.47
N GLN A 138 2.24 -20.85 -4.31
CA GLN A 138 3.31 -21.74 -3.83
C GLN A 138 3.27 -21.95 -2.30
N ILE A 139 2.46 -21.18 -1.57
CA ILE A 139 2.28 -21.24 -0.12
C ILE A 139 0.86 -21.75 0.16
N ALA A 140 0.69 -22.61 1.17
CA ALA A 140 -0.63 -23.09 1.56
C ALA A 140 -1.52 -21.90 2.01
N ARG A 141 -2.82 -21.95 1.67
CA ARG A 141 -3.76 -20.86 2.00
C ARG A 141 -3.76 -20.52 3.49
N GLU A 142 -3.70 -21.55 4.34
CA GLU A 142 -3.67 -21.41 5.79
C GLU A 142 -2.42 -20.70 6.28
N GLU A 143 -1.29 -20.94 5.62
CA GLU A 143 -0.01 -20.28 5.93
C GLU A 143 -0.03 -18.81 5.48
N VAL A 144 -0.56 -18.51 4.30
CA VAL A 144 -0.79 -17.12 3.86
C VAL A 144 -1.66 -16.37 4.87
N LEU A 145 -2.75 -16.99 5.33
CA LEU A 145 -3.63 -16.41 6.35
C LEU A 145 -2.91 -16.16 7.68
N ALA A 146 -2.05 -17.10 8.11
CA ALA A 146 -1.26 -16.94 9.33
C ALA A 146 -0.28 -15.77 9.22
N MET A 147 0.42 -15.66 8.09
CA MET A 147 1.35 -14.55 7.81
C MET A 147 0.62 -13.19 7.76
N LEU A 148 -0.56 -13.13 7.13
CA LEU A 148 -1.36 -11.91 7.10
C LEU A 148 -1.81 -11.48 8.50
N LYS A 149 -2.22 -12.41 9.35
CA LYS A 149 -2.57 -12.14 10.75
C LYS A 149 -1.38 -11.67 11.59
N GLU A 150 -0.20 -12.17 11.30
CA GLU A 150 1.04 -11.70 11.93
C GLU A 150 1.38 -10.29 11.45
N ASN A 151 1.32 -10.04 10.14
CA ASN A 151 1.63 -8.74 9.53
C ASN A 151 0.69 -7.64 10.02
N PHE A 152 -0.61 -7.93 10.15
CA PHE A 152 -1.65 -7.00 10.59
C PHE A 152 -2.18 -7.39 11.98
N TYR A 153 -1.28 -7.60 12.92
CA TYR A 153 -1.61 -8.06 14.27
C TYR A 153 -2.72 -7.22 14.92
N GLY A 154 -3.77 -7.91 15.37
CA GLY A 154 -4.95 -7.30 16.01
C GLY A 154 -6.00 -6.75 15.02
N ALA A 155 -5.76 -6.80 13.71
CA ALA A 155 -6.77 -6.44 12.71
C ALA A 155 -7.67 -7.63 12.34
N GLU A 156 -8.91 -7.34 11.97
CA GLU A 156 -9.73 -8.27 11.22
C GLU A 156 -9.39 -8.17 9.73
N ILE A 157 -9.29 -9.33 9.06
CA ILE A 157 -9.00 -9.37 7.62
C ILE A 157 -10.23 -9.86 6.90
N VAL A 158 -10.73 -9.04 5.99
CA VAL A 158 -11.91 -9.33 5.16
C VAL A 158 -11.45 -9.53 3.72
N PHE A 159 -11.85 -10.66 3.13
CA PHE A 159 -11.56 -10.97 1.75
C PHE A 159 -12.78 -10.73 0.87
N LEU A 160 -12.59 -9.95 -0.20
CA LEU A 160 -13.55 -9.78 -1.27
C LEU A 160 -13.28 -10.81 -2.37
N PRO A 161 -14.32 -11.34 -3.02
CA PRO A 161 -14.14 -12.16 -4.22
C PRO A 161 -13.32 -11.39 -5.25
N TRP A 162 -12.32 -12.05 -5.82
CA TRP A 162 -11.56 -11.43 -6.91
C TRP A 162 -12.25 -11.61 -8.26
N ASP A 163 -12.53 -10.51 -8.94
CA ASP A 163 -12.95 -10.53 -10.33
C ASP A 163 -11.72 -10.77 -11.22
N LYS A 164 -11.70 -11.92 -11.89
CA LYS A 164 -10.58 -12.32 -12.77
C LYS A 164 -10.41 -11.44 -14.02
N SER A 165 -11.38 -10.60 -14.35
CA SER A 165 -11.24 -9.60 -15.41
C SER A 165 -10.40 -8.40 -14.98
N ASP A 166 -10.30 -8.15 -13.66
CA ASP A 166 -9.36 -7.20 -13.07
C ASP A 166 -8.02 -7.90 -12.80
N VAL A 167 -7.06 -7.68 -13.68
CA VAL A 167 -5.73 -8.30 -13.59
C VAL A 167 -4.92 -7.83 -12.38
N CYS A 168 -5.19 -6.62 -11.89
CA CYS A 168 -4.49 -6.06 -10.73
C CYS A 168 -5.04 -6.61 -9.41
N GLY A 169 -6.33 -6.92 -9.36
CA GLY A 169 -7.01 -7.42 -8.16
C GLY A 169 -7.06 -6.39 -7.04
N HIS A 170 -7.16 -5.11 -7.39
CA HIS A 170 -7.26 -4.03 -6.41
C HIS A 170 -8.61 -4.05 -5.68
N THR A 171 -8.61 -3.52 -4.47
CA THR A 171 -9.79 -3.45 -3.59
C THR A 171 -10.56 -2.17 -3.83
#